data_4139963ee891c89af72edaa9be1274a2
#
_entry.id   4139963ee891c89af72edaa9be1274a2
#
_cell.length_a   1.000
_cell.length_b   1.000
_cell.length_c   1.000
_cell.angle_alpha   90.00
_cell.angle_beta   90.00
_cell.angle_gamma   90.00
#
_symmetry.space_group_name_H-M   'P 1'
#
loop_
_entity.id
_entity.type
_entity.pdbx_description
1 polymer ?
#
loop_
_entity_poly.entity_id
_entity_poly.type
_entity_poly.pdbx_seq_one_letter_code
_entity_poly.pdbx_strand_id
1 'polypeptide(L)'
;MRVKEESEKVGLKLNIQKTKIMASGRITWQIEGETVERVANFIFLGFKMTVDSDCNHKIKRHLLLERKAMTNLDSVLKSRDSTLLTKVYIIKSMVLPGAMYRCESWTIKKTERQRTDAFKLWGWRTLLRISWTARRSNQSVLK
;
A
#
# COMPACT_ATOMS: atom_id res chain seq x y z
N MET A 1 17.24 -21.15 18.62
CA MET A 1 16.72 -20.14 17.64
C MET A 1 16.43 -18.86 18.41
N ARG A 2 17.18 -17.78 18.18
CA ARG A 2 17.17 -16.55 19.00
C ARG A 2 15.76 -15.97 19.26
N VAL A 3 14.87 -16.00 18.26
CA VAL A 3 13.51 -15.44 18.39
C VAL A 3 12.70 -16.15 19.48
N LYS A 4 12.82 -17.48 19.59
CA LYS A 4 12.13 -18.26 20.62
C LYS A 4 12.68 -17.94 22.00
N GLU A 5 13.99 -17.98 22.17
CA GLU A 5 14.67 -17.69 23.44
C GLU A 5 14.32 -16.28 23.96
N GLU A 6 14.31 -15.29 23.08
CA GLU A 6 13.96 -13.91 23.46
C GLU A 6 12.46 -13.75 23.76
N SER A 7 11.58 -14.49 23.04
CA SER A 7 10.13 -14.43 23.34
C SER A 7 9.79 -15.11 24.65
N GLU A 8 10.46 -16.21 25.01
CA GLU A 8 10.25 -16.91 26.26
C GLU A 8 10.66 -16.06 27.48
N LYS A 9 11.71 -15.23 27.35
CA LYS A 9 12.12 -14.30 28.42
C LYS A 9 11.02 -13.30 28.81
N VAL A 10 10.15 -12.95 27.89
CA VAL A 10 9.00 -12.06 28.13
C VAL A 10 7.67 -12.80 28.29
N GLY A 11 7.72 -14.12 28.52
CA GLY A 11 6.54 -14.96 28.78
C GLY A 11 5.71 -15.30 27.54
N LEU A 12 6.21 -15.06 26.34
CA LEU A 12 5.52 -15.38 25.08
C LEU A 12 5.98 -16.75 24.55
N LYS A 13 5.02 -17.62 24.21
CA LYS A 13 5.30 -18.91 23.58
C LYS A 13 5.09 -18.85 22.09
N LEU A 14 6.05 -19.33 21.31
CA LEU A 14 5.94 -19.43 19.86
C LEU A 14 4.91 -20.51 19.49
N ASN A 15 3.90 -20.14 18.70
CA ASN A 15 2.94 -21.11 18.17
C ASN A 15 3.43 -21.64 16.83
N ILE A 16 3.94 -22.90 16.83
CA ILE A 16 4.55 -23.53 15.65
C ILE A 16 3.53 -23.74 14.53
N GLN A 17 2.29 -24.11 14.85
CA GLN A 17 1.24 -24.34 13.86
C GLN A 17 0.86 -23.05 13.10
N LYS A 18 0.92 -21.90 13.78
CA LYS A 18 0.68 -20.58 13.17
C LYS A 18 1.92 -19.96 12.53
N THR A 19 3.09 -20.51 12.82
CA THR A 19 4.35 -20.07 12.23
C THR A 19 4.48 -20.65 10.81
N LYS A 20 4.74 -19.81 9.83
CA LYS A 20 4.92 -20.23 8.45
C LYS A 20 6.25 -19.72 7.92
N ILE A 21 6.85 -20.46 7.00
CA ILE A 21 8.10 -20.08 6.35
C ILE A 21 7.84 -19.80 4.88
N MET A 22 8.34 -18.66 4.42
CA MET A 22 8.34 -18.30 3.00
C MET A 22 9.78 -18.34 2.48
N ALA A 23 10.04 -19.20 1.50
CA ALA A 23 11.35 -19.34 0.88
C ALA A 23 11.23 -19.66 -0.61
N SER A 24 12.14 -19.13 -1.42
CA SER A 24 12.21 -19.38 -2.86
C SER A 24 12.75 -20.77 -3.23
N GLY A 25 13.47 -21.45 -2.30
CA GLY A 25 14.03 -22.80 -2.47
C GLY A 25 13.27 -23.87 -1.71
N ARG A 26 13.63 -25.15 -1.94
CA ARG A 26 13.17 -26.27 -1.10
C ARG A 26 13.95 -26.26 0.22
N ILE A 27 13.40 -25.60 1.23
CA ILE A 27 13.97 -25.58 2.57
C ILE A 27 12.96 -26.25 3.51
N THR A 28 13.41 -27.26 4.24
CA THR A 28 12.68 -27.89 5.34
C THR A 28 13.23 -27.29 6.63
N TRP A 29 12.38 -26.70 7.43
CA TRP A 29 12.76 -26.10 8.70
C TRP A 29 12.00 -26.78 9.83
N GLN A 30 12.72 -27.15 10.89
CA GLN A 30 12.14 -27.77 12.07
C GLN A 30 12.39 -26.92 13.31
N ILE A 31 11.36 -26.81 14.13
CA ILE A 31 11.41 -26.17 15.44
C ILE A 31 10.98 -27.24 16.45
N GLU A 32 11.85 -27.61 17.37
CA GLU A 32 11.57 -28.65 18.39
C GLU A 32 11.12 -30.01 17.82
N GLY A 33 11.66 -30.41 16.68
CA GLY A 33 11.27 -31.64 16.00
C GLY A 33 9.99 -31.57 15.19
N GLU A 34 9.22 -30.48 15.29
CA GLU A 34 8.05 -30.22 14.45
C GLU A 34 8.46 -29.49 13.16
N THR A 35 7.95 -29.98 12.04
CA THR A 35 8.21 -29.35 10.73
C THR A 35 7.33 -28.12 10.57
N VAL A 36 7.94 -26.97 10.29
CA VAL A 36 7.23 -25.73 10.01
C VAL A 36 6.74 -25.73 8.58
N GLU A 37 5.46 -25.44 8.39
CA GLU A 37 4.82 -25.41 7.06
C GLU A 37 5.42 -24.33 6.18
N ARG A 38 5.84 -24.74 4.97
CA ARG A 38 6.30 -23.83 3.94
C ARG A 38 5.11 -23.37 3.08
N VAL A 39 4.99 -22.06 2.91
CA VAL A 39 3.93 -21.47 2.11
C VAL A 39 4.50 -20.58 1.02
N ALA A 40 3.88 -20.61 -0.16
CA ALA A 40 4.23 -19.71 -1.27
C ALA A 40 3.70 -18.29 -1.06
N ASN A 41 2.65 -18.16 -0.26
CA ASN A 41 2.06 -16.89 0.10
C ASN A 41 1.50 -16.95 1.52
N PHE A 42 1.47 -15.80 2.17
CA PHE A 42 0.98 -15.67 3.54
C PHE A 42 0.13 -14.39 3.65
N ILE A 43 -0.99 -14.50 4.35
CA ILE A 43 -1.84 -13.33 4.62
C ILE A 43 -1.51 -12.81 6.01
N PHE A 44 -0.90 -11.63 6.07
CA PHE A 44 -0.58 -10.93 7.31
C PHE A 44 -1.35 -9.62 7.39
N LEU A 45 -2.19 -9.48 8.42
CA LEU A 45 -3.06 -8.30 8.60
C LEU A 45 -3.86 -7.91 7.34
N GLY A 46 -4.44 -8.91 6.67
CA GLY A 46 -5.17 -8.72 5.41
C GLY A 46 -4.30 -8.54 4.16
N PHE A 47 -2.96 -8.66 4.29
CA PHE A 47 -2.02 -8.57 3.18
C PHE A 47 -1.55 -9.95 2.73
N LYS A 48 -1.65 -10.19 1.45
CA LYS A 48 -1.01 -11.34 0.82
C LYS A 48 0.47 -11.01 0.56
N MET A 49 1.35 -11.61 1.33
CA MET A 49 2.79 -11.61 1.09
C MET A 49 3.12 -12.79 0.17
N THR A 50 3.99 -12.59 -0.79
CA THR A 50 4.49 -13.62 -1.72
C THR A 50 6.00 -13.66 -1.66
N VAL A 51 6.59 -14.82 -1.96
CA VAL A 51 8.06 -15.00 -1.95
C VAL A 51 8.76 -14.01 -2.88
N ASP A 52 8.15 -13.68 -4.03
CA ASP A 52 8.73 -12.78 -5.03
C ASP A 52 8.64 -11.29 -4.65
N SER A 53 8.06 -10.98 -3.47
CA SER A 53 7.89 -9.59 -2.98
C SER A 53 7.24 -8.65 -4.02
N ASP A 54 6.45 -9.20 -4.96
CA ASP A 54 5.82 -8.39 -6.00
C ASP A 54 4.65 -7.59 -5.46
N CYS A 55 4.93 -6.32 -5.16
CA CYS A 55 3.96 -5.34 -4.67
C CYS A 55 3.04 -4.78 -5.78
N ASN A 56 3.32 -5.07 -7.03
CA ASN A 56 2.67 -4.48 -8.20
C ASN A 56 1.15 -4.66 -8.18
N HIS A 57 0.67 -5.87 -7.90
CA HIS A 57 -0.76 -6.18 -7.86
C HIS A 57 -1.47 -5.41 -6.71
N LYS A 58 -0.80 -5.26 -5.58
CA LYS A 58 -1.33 -4.57 -4.41
C LYS A 58 -1.41 -3.07 -4.65
N ILE A 59 -0.34 -2.47 -5.18
CA ILE A 59 -0.32 -1.04 -5.53
C ILE A 59 -1.42 -0.72 -6.54
N LYS A 60 -1.58 -1.53 -7.59
CA LYS A 60 -2.68 -1.37 -8.55
C LYS A 60 -4.05 -1.38 -7.86
N ARG A 61 -4.29 -2.35 -6.97
CA ARG A 61 -5.55 -2.46 -6.24
C ARG A 61 -5.80 -1.24 -5.35
N HIS A 62 -4.79 -0.78 -4.60
CA HIS A 62 -4.91 0.42 -3.77
C HIS A 62 -5.23 1.66 -4.62
N LEU A 63 -4.51 1.88 -5.70
CA LEU A 63 -4.77 2.99 -6.60
C LEU A 63 -6.18 2.94 -7.22
N LEU A 64 -6.72 1.76 -7.51
CA LEU A 64 -8.10 1.60 -7.98
C LEU A 64 -9.12 1.97 -6.89
N LEU A 65 -8.90 1.52 -5.64
CA LEU A 65 -9.77 1.86 -4.51
C LEU A 65 -9.79 3.37 -4.25
N GLU A 66 -8.61 4.01 -4.29
CA GLU A 66 -8.50 5.45 -4.08
C GLU A 66 -9.09 6.26 -5.25
N ARG A 67 -9.00 5.76 -6.48
CA ARG A 67 -9.74 6.36 -7.61
C ARG A 67 -11.24 6.30 -7.37
N LYS A 68 -11.76 5.17 -6.88
CA LYS A 68 -13.17 5.04 -6.54
C LYS A 68 -13.56 5.99 -5.39
N ALA A 69 -12.73 6.13 -4.37
CA ALA A 69 -12.92 7.09 -3.29
C ALA A 69 -12.97 8.53 -3.81
N MET A 70 -12.06 8.92 -4.71
CA MET A 70 -12.10 10.23 -5.38
C MET A 70 -13.38 10.46 -6.17
N THR A 71 -13.87 9.43 -6.87
CA THR A 71 -15.14 9.52 -7.62
C THR A 71 -16.33 9.68 -6.68
N ASN A 72 -16.33 9.00 -5.53
CA ASN A 72 -17.38 9.18 -4.52
C ASN A 72 -17.37 10.57 -3.88
N LEU A 73 -16.21 11.21 -3.81
CA LEU A 73 -16.05 12.58 -3.31
C LEU A 73 -16.33 13.64 -4.38
N ASP A 74 -16.64 13.27 -5.61
CA ASP A 74 -16.79 14.18 -6.75
C ASP A 74 -17.84 15.26 -6.50
N SER A 75 -18.96 14.94 -5.84
CA SER A 75 -20.00 15.90 -5.44
C SER A 75 -19.45 16.99 -4.52
N VAL A 76 -18.65 16.59 -3.51
CA VAL A 76 -18.03 17.53 -2.56
C VAL A 76 -16.95 18.36 -3.24
N LEU A 77 -16.13 17.71 -4.08
CA LEU A 77 -15.04 18.38 -4.82
C LEU A 77 -15.57 19.35 -5.87
N LYS A 78 -16.75 19.10 -6.43
CA LYS A 78 -17.45 19.99 -7.38
C LYS A 78 -18.28 21.08 -6.73
N SER A 79 -18.65 20.95 -5.44
CA SER A 79 -19.43 21.93 -4.72
C SER A 79 -18.76 23.32 -4.79
N ARG A 80 -19.56 24.36 -4.95
CA ARG A 80 -19.12 25.76 -4.87
C ARG A 80 -18.99 26.25 -3.43
N ASP A 81 -19.68 25.59 -2.50
CA ASP A 81 -19.74 25.99 -1.09
C ASP A 81 -18.45 25.61 -0.34
N SER A 82 -17.69 24.66 -0.87
CA SER A 82 -16.43 24.21 -0.28
C SER A 82 -15.24 25.01 -0.81
N THR A 83 -14.42 25.55 0.08
CA THR A 83 -13.21 26.27 -0.31
C THR A 83 -12.16 25.33 -0.92
N LEU A 84 -11.25 25.87 -1.73
CA LEU A 84 -10.15 25.08 -2.30
C LEU A 84 -9.29 24.45 -1.20
N LEU A 85 -9.05 25.17 -0.10
CA LEU A 85 -8.29 24.66 1.05
C LEU A 85 -8.94 23.44 1.68
N THR A 86 -10.26 23.47 1.87
CA THR A 86 -11.02 22.32 2.40
C THR A 86 -10.91 21.11 1.47
N LYS A 87 -11.03 21.31 0.17
CA LYS A 87 -10.89 20.24 -0.84
C LYS A 87 -9.47 19.63 -0.84
N VAL A 88 -8.45 20.46 -0.76
CA VAL A 88 -7.05 20.04 -0.64
C VAL A 88 -6.85 19.23 0.64
N TYR A 89 -7.41 19.68 1.76
CA TYR A 89 -7.33 18.99 3.04
C TYR A 89 -7.97 17.60 2.96
N ILE A 90 -9.16 17.47 2.39
CA ILE A 90 -9.86 16.19 2.21
C ILE A 90 -9.00 15.21 1.38
N ILE A 91 -8.43 15.65 0.27
CA ILE A 91 -7.58 14.78 -0.56
C ILE A 91 -6.31 14.36 0.19
N LYS A 92 -5.65 15.30 0.87
CA LYS A 92 -4.42 15.02 1.62
C LYS A 92 -4.65 14.09 2.82
N SER A 93 -5.79 14.22 3.51
CA SER A 93 -6.06 13.44 4.72
C SER A 93 -6.73 12.09 4.44
N MET A 94 -7.51 11.97 3.39
CA MET A 94 -8.32 10.77 3.13
C MET A 94 -7.83 9.95 1.94
N VAL A 95 -7.49 10.59 0.83
CA VAL A 95 -7.17 9.89 -0.42
C VAL A 95 -5.69 9.53 -0.54
N LEU A 96 -4.79 10.49 -0.32
CA LEU A 96 -3.36 10.25 -0.50
C LEU A 96 -2.79 9.23 0.50
N PRO A 97 -3.17 9.24 1.80
CA PRO A 97 -2.69 8.22 2.73
C PRO A 97 -3.13 6.81 2.35
N GLY A 98 -4.36 6.63 1.87
CA GLY A 98 -4.85 5.34 1.40
C GLY A 98 -4.04 4.78 0.24
N ALA A 99 -3.68 5.62 -0.74
CA ALA A 99 -2.84 5.23 -1.86
C ALA A 99 -1.41 4.82 -1.43
N MET A 100 -0.90 5.41 -0.35
CA MET A 100 0.44 5.16 0.18
C MET A 100 0.47 4.15 1.34
N TYR A 101 -0.71 3.75 1.83
CA TYR A 101 -0.83 2.91 3.01
C TYR A 101 -0.06 1.60 2.89
N ARG A 102 0.83 1.37 3.85
CA ARG A 102 1.68 0.19 3.96
C ARG A 102 2.66 -0.05 2.80
N CYS A 103 2.90 0.94 1.93
CA CYS A 103 3.96 0.85 0.93
C CYS A 103 5.33 1.32 1.47
N GLU A 104 5.37 1.89 2.67
CA GLU A 104 6.56 2.51 3.27
C GLU A 104 7.69 1.51 3.55
N SER A 105 7.33 0.27 3.94
CA SER A 105 8.30 -0.79 4.28
C SER A 105 8.76 -1.60 3.07
N TRP A 106 8.32 -1.30 1.86
CA TRP A 106 8.58 -2.13 0.70
C TRP A 106 9.60 -1.50 -0.23
N THR A 107 10.40 -2.36 -0.85
CA THR A 107 11.27 -1.95 -1.95
C THR A 107 10.39 -1.65 -3.18
N ILE A 108 9.91 -0.40 -3.26
CA ILE A 108 9.04 0.03 -4.36
C ILE A 108 9.88 0.14 -5.63
N LYS A 109 9.56 -0.65 -6.64
CA LYS A 109 10.20 -0.58 -7.96
C LYS A 109 9.93 0.78 -8.60
N LYS A 110 10.84 1.24 -9.44
CA LYS A 110 10.72 2.54 -10.16
C LYS A 110 9.39 2.70 -10.90
N THR A 111 8.91 1.62 -11.53
CA THR A 111 7.64 1.59 -12.26
C THR A 111 6.42 1.81 -11.36
N GLU A 112 6.46 1.33 -10.14
CA GLU A 112 5.39 1.47 -9.16
C GLU A 112 5.36 2.88 -8.57
N ARG A 113 6.53 3.46 -8.33
CA ARG A 113 6.66 4.87 -7.95
C ARG A 113 6.07 5.78 -9.03
N GLN A 114 6.38 5.54 -10.29
CA GLN A 114 5.82 6.29 -11.42
C GLN A 114 4.28 6.20 -11.47
N ARG A 115 3.69 5.04 -11.17
CA ARG A 115 2.23 4.87 -11.10
C ARG A 115 1.61 5.67 -9.95
N THR A 116 2.25 5.66 -8.80
CA THR A 116 1.79 6.43 -7.63
C THR A 116 1.87 7.93 -7.90
N ASP A 117 2.94 8.40 -8.53
CA ASP A 117 3.11 9.81 -8.89
C ASP A 117 2.11 10.22 -9.99
N ALA A 118 1.85 9.35 -10.97
CA ALA A 118 0.80 9.57 -11.95
C ALA A 118 -0.61 9.66 -11.33
N PHE A 119 -0.89 8.83 -10.31
CA PHE A 119 -2.13 8.90 -9.55
C PHE A 119 -2.27 10.23 -8.78
N LYS A 120 -1.22 10.66 -8.08
CA LYS A 120 -1.20 11.95 -7.38
C LYS A 120 -1.48 13.10 -8.36
N LEU A 121 -0.80 13.11 -9.50
CA LEU A 121 -0.99 14.12 -10.52
C LEU A 121 -2.42 14.13 -11.08
N TRP A 122 -2.98 12.95 -11.34
CA TRP A 122 -4.38 12.81 -11.74
C TRP A 122 -5.33 13.38 -10.68
N GLY A 123 -5.11 13.08 -9.40
CA GLY A 123 -5.91 13.61 -8.29
C GLY A 123 -5.89 15.13 -8.23
N TRP A 124 -4.71 15.75 -8.35
CA TRP A 124 -4.57 17.20 -8.38
C TRP A 124 -5.22 17.84 -9.61
N ARG A 125 -5.08 17.24 -10.80
CA ARG A 125 -5.74 17.70 -12.01
C ARG A 125 -7.26 17.66 -11.88
N THR A 126 -7.80 16.59 -11.30
CA THR A 126 -9.23 16.43 -11.04
C THR A 126 -9.73 17.52 -10.08
N LEU A 127 -9.01 17.77 -8.99
CA LEU A 127 -9.33 18.81 -8.01
C LEU A 127 -9.34 20.22 -8.65
N LEU A 128 -8.30 20.53 -9.41
CA LEU A 128 -8.11 21.84 -10.04
C LEU A 128 -8.89 21.97 -11.35
N ARG A 129 -9.65 20.94 -11.76
CA ARG A 129 -10.40 20.90 -13.03
C ARG A 129 -9.54 21.20 -14.25
N ILE A 130 -8.29 20.78 -14.23
CA ILE A 130 -7.35 20.95 -15.35
C ILE A 130 -7.50 19.77 -16.30
N SER A 131 -8.02 20.01 -17.50
CA SER A 131 -8.09 18.99 -18.55
C SER A 131 -6.70 18.45 -18.92
N TRP A 132 -6.63 17.19 -19.32
CA TRP A 132 -5.42 16.61 -19.91
C TRP A 132 -4.96 17.33 -21.19
N THR A 133 -5.91 17.92 -21.92
CA THR A 133 -5.64 18.69 -23.13
C THR A 133 -5.09 20.09 -22.84
N ALA A 134 -5.21 20.55 -21.58
CA ALA A 134 -4.60 21.82 -21.21
C ALA A 134 -3.07 21.68 -21.21
N ARG A 135 -2.37 22.52 -21.96
CA ARG A 135 -0.90 22.54 -22.10
C ARG A 135 -0.18 23.05 -20.84
N ARG A 136 -0.61 22.58 -19.65
CA ARG A 136 0.05 22.89 -18.38
C ARG A 136 1.03 21.78 -18.01
N SER A 137 2.25 22.16 -17.68
CA SER A 137 3.27 21.21 -17.21
C SER A 137 2.88 20.58 -15.88
N ASN A 138 3.35 19.35 -15.64
CA ASN A 138 3.10 18.66 -14.37
C ASN A 138 3.65 19.43 -13.17
N GLN A 139 4.78 20.13 -13.34
CA GLN A 139 5.36 20.98 -12.30
C GLN A 139 4.47 22.17 -11.94
N SER A 140 3.73 22.74 -12.91
CA SER A 140 2.80 23.84 -12.64
C SER A 140 1.52 23.41 -11.93
N VAL A 141 1.21 22.11 -11.94
CA VAL A 141 0.05 21.53 -11.25
C VAL A 141 0.37 21.17 -9.81
N LEU A 142 1.65 20.90 -9.51
CA LEU A 142 2.13 20.46 -8.21
C LEU A 142 2.61 21.63 -7.30
N LYS A 143 2.72 22.84 -7.83
CA LYS A 143 2.98 24.07 -7.08
C LYS A 143 1.69 24.65 -6.53
#